data_93354598d5e322ebd26506f3d72c62cb
#
_entry.id   93354598d5e322ebd26506f3d72c62cb
#
_cell.length_a   1.000
_cell.length_b   1.000
_cell.length_c   1.000
_cell.angle_alpha   90.00
_cell.angle_beta   90.00
_cell.angle_gamma   90.00
#
_symmetry.space_group_name_H-M   'P 1'
#
loop_
_entity.id
_entity.type
_entity.pdbx_description
1 polymer ?
#
loop_
_entity_poly.entity_id
_entity_poly.type
_entity_poly.pdbx_seq_one_letter_code
_entity_poly.pdbx_strand_id
1 'polypeptide(L)'
;MSTSASFAKEAQRTHKLAVAGMLSAVAFVLMYIEFPIPALIPAFIKLDVSDLPELLAAFALGPVWGVVVTLLKNVLFAILHGTSSQYVGELCNFLLGSVFAFTAGLIYHRSKSRRSALLGAVAGAALMAVVSVPVNYFVVYPAYVVVYGMPMEAIIGMYQAIRPGADNLMKCLVTFNVPFTFCKGLLDVLLCFLIYKPLSPILHR
;
A
#
# COMPACT_ATOMS: atom_id res chain seq x y z
N MET A 1 29.53 28.04 -15.50
CA MET A 1 29.06 27.38 -14.25
C MET A 1 27.60 26.86 -14.31
N SER A 2 26.78 27.30 -15.23
CA SER A 2 25.36 26.89 -15.37
C SER A 2 25.17 25.46 -15.92
N THR A 3 25.99 25.02 -16.85
CA THR A 3 25.83 23.73 -17.57
C THR A 3 26.08 22.50 -16.68
N SER A 4 27.10 22.51 -15.84
CA SER A 4 27.42 21.37 -14.94
C SER A 4 26.34 21.13 -13.88
N ALA A 5 25.70 22.19 -13.37
CA ALA A 5 24.61 22.08 -12.41
C ALA A 5 23.32 21.54 -13.07
N SER A 6 23.10 21.82 -14.35
CA SER A 6 22.00 21.27 -15.14
C SER A 6 22.17 19.76 -15.34
N PHE A 7 23.34 19.33 -15.80
CA PHE A 7 23.65 17.90 -16.00
C PHE A 7 23.54 17.09 -14.69
N ALA A 8 23.97 17.64 -13.55
CA ALA A 8 23.85 16.96 -12.26
C ALA A 8 22.38 16.77 -11.84
N LYS A 9 21.52 17.77 -12.06
CA LYS A 9 20.08 17.68 -11.80
C LYS A 9 19.38 16.64 -12.71
N GLU A 10 19.75 16.63 -13.98
CA GLU A 10 19.21 15.66 -14.94
C GLU A 10 19.63 14.23 -14.59
N ALA A 11 20.88 13.99 -14.25
CA ALA A 11 21.36 12.70 -13.79
C ALA A 11 20.64 12.23 -12.53
N GLN A 12 20.43 13.11 -11.55
CA GLN A 12 19.67 12.80 -10.34
C GLN A 12 18.20 12.48 -10.63
N ARG A 13 17.58 13.18 -11.58
CA ARG A 13 16.19 12.92 -11.99
C ARG A 13 16.08 11.57 -12.68
N THR A 14 16.98 11.26 -13.58
CA THR A 14 17.05 9.98 -14.30
C THR A 14 17.26 8.83 -13.33
N HIS A 15 18.15 8.97 -12.35
CA HIS A 15 18.34 7.97 -11.29
C HIS A 15 17.05 7.71 -10.51
N LYS A 16 16.35 8.75 -10.06
CA LYS A 16 15.08 8.60 -9.32
C LYS A 16 14.02 7.89 -10.14
N LEU A 17 13.91 8.22 -11.44
CA LEU A 17 12.98 7.55 -12.35
C LEU A 17 13.33 6.07 -12.53
N ALA A 18 14.60 5.75 -12.72
CA ALA A 18 15.06 4.36 -12.87
C ALA A 18 14.78 3.52 -11.60
N VAL A 19 15.12 4.07 -10.44
CA VAL A 19 14.86 3.39 -9.14
C VAL A 19 13.36 3.23 -8.90
N ALA A 20 12.55 4.26 -9.17
CA ALA A 20 11.10 4.17 -9.02
C ALA A 20 10.50 3.14 -9.98
N GLY A 21 10.97 3.07 -11.23
CA GLY A 21 10.55 2.05 -12.20
C GLY A 21 10.88 0.63 -11.74
N MET A 22 12.11 0.40 -11.25
CA MET A 22 12.52 -0.90 -10.71
C MET A 22 11.67 -1.29 -9.49
N LEU A 23 11.48 -0.37 -8.54
CA LEU A 23 10.67 -0.65 -7.35
C LEU A 23 9.20 -0.91 -7.69
N SER A 24 8.66 -0.22 -8.71
CA SER A 24 7.29 -0.46 -9.20
C SER A 24 7.16 -1.85 -9.83
N ALA A 25 8.15 -2.30 -10.60
CA ALA A 25 8.16 -3.64 -11.17
C ALA A 25 8.25 -4.73 -10.07
N VAL A 26 9.09 -4.52 -9.06
CA VAL A 26 9.16 -5.43 -7.90
C VAL A 26 7.84 -5.44 -7.13
N ALA A 27 7.24 -4.25 -6.89
CA ALA A 27 5.95 -4.15 -6.23
C ALA A 27 4.85 -4.88 -6.99
N PHE A 28 4.82 -4.74 -8.32
CA PHE A 28 3.90 -5.49 -9.18
C PHE A 28 4.05 -7.01 -9.01
N VAL A 29 5.28 -7.53 -9.04
CA VAL A 29 5.55 -8.96 -8.85
C VAL A 29 5.10 -9.44 -7.46
N LEU A 30 5.37 -8.64 -6.42
CA LEU A 30 4.93 -8.96 -5.05
C LEU A 30 3.41 -8.90 -4.90
N MET A 31 2.73 -8.00 -5.61
CA MET A 31 1.27 -7.93 -5.64
C MET A 31 0.65 -9.15 -6.34
N TYR A 32 1.36 -9.74 -7.32
CA TYR A 32 0.91 -10.97 -7.97
C TYR A 32 0.92 -12.17 -7.00
N ILE A 33 1.78 -12.13 -5.97
CA ILE A 33 1.88 -13.15 -4.93
C ILE A 33 0.92 -12.77 -3.78
N GLU A 34 -0.37 -12.73 -4.10
CA GLU A 34 -1.44 -12.45 -3.15
C GLU A 34 -2.15 -13.74 -2.72
N PHE A 35 -2.54 -13.82 -1.45
CA PHE A 35 -3.28 -14.97 -0.95
C PHE A 35 -4.38 -14.55 0.04
N PRO A 36 -5.57 -15.18 -0.05
CA PRO A 36 -6.65 -14.95 0.89
C PRO A 36 -6.38 -15.66 2.23
N ILE A 37 -6.91 -15.11 3.32
CA ILE A 37 -6.90 -15.74 4.64
C ILE A 37 -8.35 -15.82 5.15
N PRO A 38 -9.18 -16.76 4.66
CA PRO A 38 -10.62 -16.79 4.92
C PRO A 38 -10.99 -16.96 6.40
N ALA A 39 -10.04 -17.46 7.22
CA ALA A 39 -10.22 -17.59 8.65
C ALA A 39 -10.19 -16.23 9.40
N LEU A 40 -9.61 -15.20 8.81
CA LEU A 40 -9.43 -13.89 9.44
C LEU A 40 -10.27 -12.79 8.79
N ILE A 41 -10.50 -12.88 7.48
CA ILE A 41 -11.18 -11.83 6.70
C ILE A 41 -11.83 -12.45 5.46
N PRO A 42 -12.92 -11.89 4.90
CA PRO A 42 -13.53 -12.40 3.67
C PRO A 42 -12.53 -12.61 2.53
N ALA A 43 -12.67 -13.68 1.78
CA ALA A 43 -11.68 -14.16 0.80
C ALA A 43 -11.40 -13.20 -0.37
N PHE A 44 -12.25 -12.19 -0.59
CA PHE A 44 -12.00 -11.14 -1.59
C PHE A 44 -10.95 -10.11 -1.12
N ILE A 45 -10.62 -10.08 0.18
CA ILE A 45 -9.52 -9.28 0.73
C ILE A 45 -8.31 -10.20 0.87
N LYS A 46 -7.26 -9.87 0.15
CA LYS A 46 -6.06 -10.70 0.07
C LYS A 46 -4.88 -10.04 0.76
N LEU A 47 -3.99 -10.85 1.29
CA LEU A 47 -2.72 -10.41 1.86
C LEU A 47 -1.63 -10.51 0.78
N ASP A 48 -0.86 -9.44 0.62
CA ASP A 48 0.35 -9.35 -0.17
C ASP A 48 1.37 -8.47 0.55
N VAL A 49 2.60 -8.41 0.05
CA VAL A 49 3.69 -7.59 0.59
C VAL A 49 4.17 -6.55 -0.42
N SER A 50 3.29 -6.12 -1.30
CA SER A 50 3.62 -5.20 -2.39
C SER A 50 3.78 -3.73 -1.94
N ASP A 51 3.40 -3.39 -0.70
CA ASP A 51 3.58 -2.05 -0.13
C ASP A 51 5.03 -1.84 0.35
N LEU A 52 5.82 -2.92 0.47
CA LEU A 52 7.23 -2.88 0.84
C LEU A 52 8.11 -2.02 -0.11
N PRO A 53 8.09 -2.19 -1.46
CA PRO A 53 8.85 -1.32 -2.36
C PRO A 53 8.40 0.15 -2.35
N GLU A 54 7.13 0.42 -2.05
CA GLU A 54 6.60 1.77 -1.88
C GLU A 54 7.25 2.46 -0.68
N LEU A 55 7.35 1.73 0.44
CA LEU A 55 7.99 2.21 1.65
C LEU A 55 9.49 2.47 1.43
N LEU A 56 10.18 1.58 0.69
CA LEU A 56 11.57 1.78 0.29
C LEU A 56 11.74 3.03 -0.59
N ALA A 57 10.85 3.24 -1.56
CA ALA A 57 10.85 4.43 -2.41
C ALA A 57 10.61 5.70 -1.59
N ALA A 58 9.66 5.66 -0.65
CA ALA A 58 9.36 6.78 0.22
C ALA A 58 10.57 7.18 1.10
N PHE A 59 11.35 6.21 1.57
CA PHE A 59 12.55 6.47 2.35
C PHE A 59 13.73 6.93 1.49
N ALA A 60 13.99 6.27 0.36
CA ALA A 60 15.15 6.55 -0.47
C ALA A 60 14.99 7.82 -1.31
N LEU A 61 13.83 7.98 -1.95
CA LEU A 61 13.60 9.02 -2.96
C LEU A 61 12.72 10.17 -2.45
N GLY A 62 11.92 9.92 -1.41
CA GLY A 62 10.99 10.88 -0.81
C GLY A 62 9.52 10.43 -0.84
N PRO A 63 8.66 11.07 -0.03
CA PRO A 63 7.27 10.64 0.16
C PRO A 63 6.45 10.61 -1.13
N VAL A 64 6.65 11.58 -2.04
CA VAL A 64 5.97 11.63 -3.33
C VAL A 64 6.35 10.45 -4.22
N TRP A 65 7.61 9.99 -4.17
CA TRP A 65 8.05 8.84 -4.96
C TRP A 65 7.48 7.52 -4.44
N GLY A 66 7.23 7.41 -3.14
CA GLY A 66 6.44 6.30 -2.60
C GLY A 66 5.06 6.23 -3.25
N VAL A 67 4.34 7.35 -3.31
CA VAL A 67 3.02 7.45 -3.98
C VAL A 67 3.11 7.12 -5.47
N VAL A 68 4.16 7.58 -6.16
CA VAL A 68 4.37 7.25 -7.58
C VAL A 68 4.56 5.74 -7.78
N VAL A 69 5.34 5.07 -6.92
CA VAL A 69 5.51 3.61 -6.99
C VAL A 69 4.19 2.90 -6.71
N THR A 70 3.40 3.35 -5.73
CA THR A 70 2.06 2.86 -5.45
C THR A 70 1.14 2.97 -6.68
N LEU A 71 1.15 4.11 -7.35
CA LEU A 71 0.36 4.31 -8.56
C LEU A 71 0.79 3.35 -9.67
N LEU A 72 2.10 3.32 -9.96
CA LEU A 72 2.64 2.52 -11.06
C LEU A 72 2.41 1.02 -10.84
N LYS A 73 2.58 0.48 -9.63
CA LYS A 73 2.30 -0.94 -9.37
C LYS A 73 0.84 -1.29 -9.66
N ASN A 74 -0.11 -0.46 -9.19
CA ASN A 74 -1.54 -0.72 -9.38
C ASN A 74 -1.94 -0.60 -10.86
N VAL A 75 -1.38 0.36 -11.60
CA VAL A 75 -1.59 0.49 -13.05
C VAL A 75 -1.01 -0.72 -13.79
N LEU A 76 0.22 -1.13 -13.46
CA LEU A 76 0.83 -2.32 -14.06
C LEU A 76 0.01 -3.57 -13.76
N PHE A 77 -0.47 -3.74 -12.54
CA PHE A 77 -1.30 -4.87 -12.16
C PHE A 77 -2.61 -4.90 -12.94
N ALA A 78 -3.29 -3.76 -13.02
CA ALA A 78 -4.54 -3.61 -13.75
C ALA A 78 -4.40 -3.94 -15.25
N ILE A 79 -3.28 -3.55 -15.88
CA ILE A 79 -3.03 -3.76 -17.32
C ILE A 79 -2.54 -5.18 -17.62
N LEU A 80 -1.59 -5.71 -16.82
CA LEU A 80 -0.89 -6.95 -17.14
C LEU A 80 -1.55 -8.19 -16.55
N HIS A 81 -2.08 -8.10 -15.33
CA HIS A 81 -2.79 -9.20 -14.67
C HIS A 81 -4.30 -9.17 -14.99
N GLY A 82 -4.82 -8.03 -15.34
CA GLY A 82 -6.25 -7.77 -15.38
C GLY A 82 -6.81 -7.54 -13.97
N THR A 83 -8.11 -7.28 -13.92
CA THR A 83 -8.77 -7.01 -12.64
C THR A 83 -9.87 -8.01 -12.36
N SER A 84 -9.83 -8.65 -11.19
CA SER A 84 -10.96 -9.43 -10.65
C SER A 84 -11.96 -8.55 -9.91
N SER A 85 -11.60 -7.30 -9.62
CA SER A 85 -12.37 -6.34 -8.83
C SER A 85 -12.88 -5.15 -9.64
N GLN A 86 -12.85 -5.24 -10.97
CA GLN A 86 -13.21 -4.13 -11.88
C GLN A 86 -12.58 -2.80 -11.44
N TYR A 87 -11.28 -2.84 -11.12
CA TYR A 87 -10.43 -1.74 -10.68
C TYR A 87 -10.73 -1.17 -9.27
N VAL A 88 -11.75 -1.66 -8.57
CA VAL A 88 -12.10 -1.18 -7.22
C VAL A 88 -11.02 -1.59 -6.21
N GLY A 89 -10.50 -2.80 -6.30
CA GLY A 89 -9.42 -3.30 -5.45
C GLY A 89 -8.12 -2.53 -5.66
N GLU A 90 -7.74 -2.31 -6.92
CA GLU A 90 -6.54 -1.55 -7.30
C GLU A 90 -6.63 -0.07 -6.84
N LEU A 91 -7.83 0.53 -6.95
CA LEU A 91 -8.07 1.87 -6.42
C LEU A 91 -7.93 1.90 -4.89
N CYS A 92 -8.50 0.92 -4.20
CA CYS A 92 -8.35 0.79 -2.75
C CYS A 92 -6.87 0.65 -2.35
N ASN A 93 -6.13 -0.25 -2.98
CA ASN A 93 -4.70 -0.44 -2.76
C ASN A 93 -3.91 0.85 -3.02
N PHE A 94 -4.22 1.57 -4.11
CA PHE A 94 -3.58 2.85 -4.41
C PHE A 94 -3.83 3.89 -3.30
N LEU A 95 -5.07 4.06 -2.86
CA LEU A 95 -5.41 5.03 -1.83
C LEU A 95 -4.73 4.70 -0.49
N LEU A 96 -4.81 3.45 -0.06
CA LEU A 96 -4.27 3.01 1.23
C LEU A 96 -2.74 2.97 1.22
N GLY A 97 -2.12 2.41 0.18
CA GLY A 97 -0.67 2.38 0.01
C GLY A 97 -0.08 3.80 -0.10
N SER A 98 -0.78 4.73 -0.79
CA SER A 98 -0.35 6.13 -0.84
C SER A 98 -0.34 6.79 0.54
N VAL A 99 -1.35 6.56 1.36
CA VAL A 99 -1.38 7.06 2.75
C VAL A 99 -0.23 6.47 3.56
N PHE A 100 0.02 5.18 3.43
CA PHE A 100 1.11 4.48 4.11
C PHE A 100 2.48 5.04 3.73
N ALA A 101 2.83 4.99 2.44
CA ALA A 101 4.12 5.41 1.93
C ALA A 101 4.38 6.91 2.13
N PHE A 102 3.37 7.76 1.89
CA PHE A 102 3.50 9.20 2.06
C PHE A 102 3.75 9.58 3.52
N THR A 103 2.97 9.02 4.45
CA THR A 103 3.11 9.30 5.88
C THR A 103 4.46 8.85 6.41
N ALA A 104 4.86 7.62 6.07
CA ALA A 104 6.16 7.07 6.47
C ALA A 104 7.32 7.91 5.94
N GLY A 105 7.29 8.26 4.65
CA GLY A 105 8.28 9.10 4.01
C GLY A 105 8.34 10.51 4.59
N LEU A 106 7.19 11.13 4.84
CA LEU A 106 7.13 12.47 5.40
C LEU A 106 7.78 12.57 6.79
N ILE A 107 7.49 11.60 7.67
CA ILE A 107 8.07 11.55 9.01
C ILE A 107 9.58 11.26 8.94
N TYR A 108 9.98 10.31 8.10
CA TYR A 108 11.39 9.98 7.91
C TYR A 108 12.22 11.16 7.42
N HIS A 109 11.73 11.87 6.40
CA HIS A 109 12.48 12.97 5.79
C HIS A 109 12.66 14.21 6.69
N ARG A 110 11.91 14.29 7.81
CA ARG A 110 12.11 15.36 8.80
C ARG A 110 13.39 15.18 9.62
N SER A 111 13.81 13.96 9.93
CA SER A 111 14.96 13.72 10.81
C SER A 111 15.94 12.65 10.33
N LYS A 112 15.66 11.94 9.24
CA LYS A 112 16.50 10.95 8.55
C LYS A 112 17.26 9.99 9.47
N SER A 113 16.59 9.49 10.51
CA SER A 113 17.15 8.56 11.48
C SER A 113 16.45 7.21 11.42
N ARG A 114 17.09 6.14 11.91
CA ARG A 114 16.45 4.83 12.01
C ARG A 114 15.18 4.86 12.88
N ARG A 115 15.19 5.68 13.94
CA ARG A 115 14.01 5.86 14.80
C ARG A 115 12.87 6.53 14.06
N SER A 116 13.17 7.59 13.27
CA SER A 116 12.12 8.26 12.48
C SER A 116 11.60 7.39 11.34
N ALA A 117 12.44 6.53 10.76
CA ALA A 117 11.99 5.55 9.78
C ALA A 117 11.00 4.55 10.39
N LEU A 118 11.34 3.98 11.57
CA LEU A 118 10.45 3.06 12.28
C LEU A 118 9.14 3.74 12.71
N LEU A 119 9.25 4.90 13.37
CA LEU A 119 8.07 5.65 13.82
C LEU A 119 7.20 6.08 12.64
N GLY A 120 7.82 6.53 11.54
CA GLY A 120 7.12 6.91 10.32
C GLY A 120 6.39 5.72 9.69
N ALA A 121 7.04 4.57 9.59
CA ALA A 121 6.44 3.36 9.04
C ALA A 121 5.27 2.85 9.89
N VAL A 122 5.44 2.77 11.22
CA VAL A 122 4.37 2.34 12.13
C VAL A 122 3.21 3.35 12.13
N ALA A 123 3.50 4.66 12.15
CA ALA A 123 2.47 5.70 12.05
C ALA A 123 1.74 5.65 10.70
N GLY A 124 2.46 5.39 9.61
CA GLY A 124 1.88 5.18 8.29
C GLY A 124 0.94 3.97 8.25
N ALA A 125 1.36 2.83 8.82
CA ALA A 125 0.54 1.63 8.92
C ALA A 125 -0.72 1.88 9.78
N ALA A 126 -0.59 2.58 10.90
CA ALA A 126 -1.72 2.94 11.74
C ALA A 126 -2.70 3.89 11.02
N LEU A 127 -2.20 4.91 10.33
CA LEU A 127 -3.03 5.84 9.58
C LEU A 127 -3.73 5.14 8.39
N MET A 128 -3.00 4.26 7.66
CA MET A 128 -3.57 3.42 6.60
C MET A 128 -4.74 2.58 7.14
N ALA A 129 -4.56 1.95 8.30
CA ALA A 129 -5.61 1.15 8.94
C ALA A 129 -6.84 1.99 9.32
N VAL A 130 -6.65 3.20 9.87
CA VAL A 130 -7.76 4.10 10.19
C VAL A 130 -8.46 4.60 8.93
N VAL A 131 -7.70 5.02 7.90
CA VAL A 131 -8.23 5.51 6.63
C VAL A 131 -8.91 4.38 5.83
N SER A 132 -8.54 3.11 6.08
CA SER A 132 -9.23 1.97 5.45
C SER A 132 -10.73 1.95 5.74
N VAL A 133 -11.17 2.44 6.91
CA VAL A 133 -12.60 2.48 7.27
C VAL A 133 -13.39 3.39 6.33
N PRO A 134 -13.11 4.71 6.22
CA PRO A 134 -13.86 5.56 5.31
C PRO A 134 -13.68 5.18 3.84
N VAL A 135 -12.50 4.74 3.41
CA VAL A 135 -12.28 4.29 2.02
C VAL A 135 -13.16 3.08 1.70
N ASN A 136 -13.19 2.08 2.55
CA ASN A 136 -14.04 0.91 2.33
C ASN A 136 -15.53 1.26 2.46
N TYR A 137 -15.90 2.07 3.45
CA TYR A 137 -17.30 2.41 3.72
C TYR A 137 -17.94 3.24 2.61
N PHE A 138 -17.24 4.27 2.12
CA PHE A 138 -17.79 5.23 1.16
C PHE A 138 -17.43 4.94 -0.30
N VAL A 139 -16.35 4.19 -0.56
CA VAL A 139 -15.85 3.96 -1.91
C VAL A 139 -15.96 2.49 -2.30
N VAL A 140 -15.28 1.58 -1.58
CA VAL A 140 -15.11 0.20 -2.01
C VAL A 140 -16.40 -0.60 -1.98
N TYR A 141 -17.09 -0.63 -0.84
CA TYR A 141 -18.30 -1.46 -0.74
C TYR A 141 -19.51 -0.90 -1.49
N PRO A 142 -19.75 0.42 -1.55
CA PRO A 142 -20.74 0.94 -2.48
C PRO A 142 -20.42 0.61 -3.94
N ALA A 143 -19.13 0.68 -4.33
CA ALA A 143 -18.72 0.28 -5.67
C ALA A 143 -18.98 -1.20 -5.94
N TYR A 144 -18.75 -2.10 -4.97
CA TYR A 144 -19.08 -3.52 -5.12
C TYR A 144 -20.59 -3.76 -5.30
N VAL A 145 -21.43 -3.02 -4.58
CA VAL A 145 -22.89 -3.11 -4.77
C VAL A 145 -23.28 -2.69 -6.18
N VAL A 146 -22.74 -1.58 -6.68
CA VAL A 146 -23.10 -1.04 -8.01
C VAL A 146 -22.49 -1.86 -9.15
N VAL A 147 -21.22 -2.22 -9.03
CA VAL A 147 -20.43 -2.83 -10.13
C VAL A 147 -20.68 -4.33 -10.24
N TYR A 148 -20.82 -5.03 -9.12
CA TYR A 148 -21.07 -6.48 -9.10
C TYR A 148 -22.53 -6.85 -8.88
N GLY A 149 -23.41 -5.88 -8.57
CA GLY A 149 -24.78 -6.15 -8.17
C GLY A 149 -24.88 -6.97 -6.87
N MET A 150 -23.81 -6.97 -6.06
CA MET A 150 -23.76 -7.73 -4.82
C MET A 150 -24.48 -6.95 -3.71
N PRO A 151 -25.57 -7.46 -3.13
CA PRO A 151 -26.28 -6.73 -2.09
C PRO A 151 -25.39 -6.58 -0.84
N MET A 152 -25.52 -5.47 -0.13
CA MET A 152 -24.72 -5.18 1.06
C MET A 152 -24.87 -6.25 2.14
N GLU A 153 -26.04 -6.88 2.23
CA GLU A 153 -26.33 -7.99 3.16
C GLU A 153 -25.45 -9.21 2.86
N ALA A 154 -25.17 -9.49 1.59
CA ALA A 154 -24.29 -10.58 1.21
C ALA A 154 -22.83 -10.31 1.64
N ILE A 155 -22.38 -9.06 1.51
CA ILE A 155 -21.05 -8.64 1.98
C ILE A 155 -20.96 -8.79 3.50
N ILE A 156 -21.95 -8.29 4.24
CA ILE A 156 -22.01 -8.43 5.71
C ILE A 156 -22.07 -9.91 6.10
N GLY A 157 -22.83 -10.72 5.36
CA GLY A 157 -22.94 -12.15 5.58
C GLY A 157 -21.61 -12.90 5.51
N MET A 158 -20.69 -12.48 4.61
CA MET A 158 -19.34 -13.05 4.56
C MET A 158 -18.53 -12.78 5.83
N TYR A 159 -18.69 -11.63 6.46
CA TYR A 159 -18.07 -11.33 7.75
C TYR A 159 -18.72 -12.08 8.90
N GLN A 160 -20.06 -12.23 8.87
CA GLN A 160 -20.80 -12.99 9.86
C GLN A 160 -20.47 -14.49 9.85
N ALA A 161 -20.11 -15.02 8.67
CA ALA A 161 -19.61 -16.40 8.55
C ALA A 161 -18.31 -16.63 9.33
N ILE A 162 -17.50 -15.58 9.52
CA ILE A 162 -16.25 -15.65 10.32
C ILE A 162 -16.57 -15.40 11.80
N ARG A 163 -17.40 -14.38 12.08
CA ARG A 163 -17.78 -14.03 13.44
C ARG A 163 -19.25 -13.58 13.50
N PRO A 164 -20.15 -14.42 14.03
CA PRO A 164 -21.52 -14.01 14.31
C PRO A 164 -21.54 -12.78 15.24
N GLY A 165 -22.35 -11.78 14.90
CA GLY A 165 -22.43 -10.53 15.66
C GLY A 165 -21.80 -9.31 14.98
N ALA A 166 -21.28 -9.45 13.77
CA ALA A 166 -20.92 -8.32 12.91
C ALA A 166 -22.18 -7.85 12.13
N ASP A 167 -23.05 -7.11 12.80
CA ASP A 167 -24.43 -6.84 12.35
C ASP A 167 -24.54 -5.71 11.31
N ASN A 168 -23.49 -4.90 11.18
CA ASN A 168 -23.47 -3.79 10.23
C ASN A 168 -22.06 -3.58 9.65
N LEU A 169 -22.00 -2.90 8.52
CA LEU A 169 -20.76 -2.67 7.77
C LEU A 169 -19.68 -1.99 8.63
N MET A 170 -20.02 -0.97 9.41
CA MET A 170 -19.06 -0.26 10.25
C MET A 170 -18.40 -1.20 11.27
N LYS A 171 -19.20 -2.08 11.89
CA LYS A 171 -18.67 -3.08 12.84
C LYS A 171 -17.78 -4.11 12.16
N CYS A 172 -18.13 -4.52 10.92
CA CYS A 172 -17.28 -5.38 10.10
C CYS A 172 -15.92 -4.71 9.83
N LEU A 173 -15.92 -3.46 9.38
CA LEU A 173 -14.71 -2.72 9.06
C LEU A 173 -13.79 -2.52 10.25
N VAL A 174 -14.35 -2.08 11.38
CA VAL A 174 -13.55 -1.83 12.59
C VAL A 174 -13.02 -3.13 13.20
N THR A 175 -13.81 -4.22 13.14
CA THR A 175 -13.42 -5.50 13.77
C THR A 175 -12.44 -6.29 12.93
N PHE A 176 -12.52 -6.23 11.60
CA PHE A 176 -11.73 -7.06 10.68
C PHE A 176 -10.75 -6.26 9.83
N ASN A 177 -11.24 -5.23 9.12
CA ASN A 177 -10.37 -4.51 8.16
C ASN A 177 -9.28 -3.69 8.86
N VAL A 178 -9.62 -2.99 9.95
CA VAL A 178 -8.61 -2.19 10.69
C VAL A 178 -7.46 -3.05 11.20
N PRO A 179 -7.68 -4.12 11.99
CA PRO A 179 -6.58 -4.95 12.47
C PRO A 179 -5.85 -5.68 11.33
N PHE A 180 -6.56 -6.15 10.30
CA PHE A 180 -5.94 -6.80 9.15
C PHE A 180 -5.03 -5.83 8.38
N THR A 181 -5.51 -4.63 8.04
CA THR A 181 -4.74 -3.61 7.32
C THR A 181 -3.53 -3.15 8.15
N PHE A 182 -3.70 -3.01 9.47
CA PHE A 182 -2.59 -2.68 10.36
C PHE A 182 -1.53 -3.77 10.39
N CYS A 183 -1.94 -5.04 10.55
CA CYS A 183 -1.02 -6.18 10.54
C CYS A 183 -0.30 -6.33 9.19
N LYS A 184 -1.01 -6.12 8.06
CA LYS A 184 -0.39 -6.06 6.72
C LYS A 184 0.71 -5.00 6.68
N GLY A 185 0.41 -3.77 7.08
CA GLY A 185 1.38 -2.69 7.13
C GLY A 185 2.57 -2.99 8.05
N LEU A 186 2.35 -3.60 9.22
CA LEU A 186 3.43 -4.01 10.11
C LEU A 186 4.31 -5.11 9.53
N LEU A 187 3.75 -6.03 8.75
CA LEU A 187 4.52 -7.04 8.02
C LEU A 187 5.46 -6.38 7.00
N ASP A 188 4.95 -5.41 6.23
CA ASP A 188 5.77 -4.65 5.29
C ASP A 188 6.87 -3.83 6.00
N VAL A 189 6.56 -3.24 7.16
CA VAL A 189 7.55 -2.56 8.02
C VAL A 189 8.66 -3.53 8.44
N LEU A 190 8.29 -4.69 8.96
CA LEU A 190 9.26 -5.72 9.39
C LEU A 190 10.18 -6.13 8.24
N LEU A 191 9.59 -6.48 7.09
CA LEU A 191 10.34 -6.87 5.90
C LEU A 191 11.24 -5.73 5.40
N CYS A 192 10.74 -4.48 5.39
CA CYS A 192 11.52 -3.31 5.01
C CYS A 192 12.79 -3.18 5.86
N PHE A 193 12.67 -3.29 7.18
CA PHE A 193 13.84 -3.17 8.07
C PHE A 193 14.82 -4.34 7.93
N LEU A 194 14.36 -5.53 7.59
CA LEU A 194 15.23 -6.69 7.32
C LEU A 194 16.06 -6.51 6.04
N ILE A 195 15.44 -5.98 4.97
CA ILE A 195 16.09 -5.89 3.65
C ILE A 195 16.72 -4.52 3.36
N TYR A 196 16.37 -3.47 4.12
CA TYR A 196 16.88 -2.12 3.86
C TYR A 196 18.40 -2.02 3.88
N LYS A 197 19.06 -2.70 4.83
CA LYS A 197 20.52 -2.65 5.00
C LYS A 197 21.27 -3.12 3.74
N PRO A 198 20.96 -4.27 3.12
CA PRO A 198 21.59 -4.69 1.87
C PRO A 198 21.21 -3.86 0.65
N LEU A 199 20.02 -3.24 0.63
CA LEU A 199 19.53 -2.44 -0.51
C LEU A 199 19.99 -0.98 -0.47
N SER A 200 20.33 -0.45 0.69
CA SER A 200 20.71 0.95 0.87
C SER A 200 21.80 1.45 -0.09
N PRO A 201 22.87 0.70 -0.41
CA PRO A 201 23.88 1.14 -1.37
C PRO A 201 23.36 1.31 -2.80
N ILE A 202 22.32 0.56 -3.17
CA ILE A 202 21.70 0.63 -4.51
C ILE A 202 20.74 1.81 -4.61
N LEU A 203 20.02 2.09 -3.53
CA LEU A 203 18.99 3.12 -3.48
C LEU A 203 19.55 4.55 -3.37
N HIS A 204 20.79 4.71 -2.88
CA HIS A 204 21.42 6.01 -2.59
C HIS A 204 22.62 6.32 -3.49
N ARG A 205 22.92 5.51 -4.50
CA ARG A 205 23.86 5.84 -5.57
C ARG A 205 23.20 6.77 -6.57
#